data_f965f7a7bda14968fa4ba194ba90b4e9
#
_entry.id   f965f7a7bda14968fa4ba194ba90b4e9
#
_cell.length_a   1.000
_cell.length_b   1.000
_cell.length_c   1.000
_cell.angle_alpha   90.00
_cell.angle_beta   90.00
_cell.angle_gamma   90.00
#
_symmetry.space_group_name_H-M   'P 1'
#
loop_
_entity.id
_entity.type
_entity.pdbx_description
1 polymer ?
#
loop_
_entity_poly.entity_id
_entity_poly.type
_entity_poly.pdbx_seq_one_letter_code
_entity_poly.pdbx_strand_id
1 'polypeptide(L)'
;PMPRQTHRNRNAEVDFKGEKRTNATHASVTDPDARLYKKSPGTGAVLCFMGHALLENGHGFVVQGDLTQADGHAERRAALNMIHRHSPGSTRRLTLGADMGYDAAGFVADLRQACVTPHVAQKSRYSAIDGRTTRHAGYALSQKHRKKIEEPFGWAKTVGGMAQTMYRGVERVRSRFILTMAANNLARLPRLLGA
;
A
#
# COMPACT_ATOMS: atom_id res chain seq x y z
N PRO A 1 -13.79 40.65 -18.92
CA PRO A 1 -12.76 39.66 -19.14
C PRO A 1 -13.02 38.49 -18.19
N MET A 2 -13.43 37.34 -18.79
CA MET A 2 -13.65 36.12 -18.00
C MET A 2 -12.31 35.60 -17.46
N PRO A 3 -12.24 35.13 -16.21
CA PRO A 3 -11.03 34.53 -15.67
C PRO A 3 -10.68 33.26 -16.42
N ARG A 4 -9.41 33.14 -16.82
CA ARG A 4 -8.86 31.91 -17.44
C ARG A 4 -9.12 30.73 -16.54
N GLN A 5 -9.88 29.74 -17.01
CA GLN A 5 -10.03 28.44 -16.37
C GLN A 5 -8.66 27.75 -16.35
N THR A 6 -8.02 27.71 -15.21
CA THR A 6 -6.88 26.83 -14.96
C THR A 6 -7.36 25.39 -15.11
N HIS A 7 -6.57 24.55 -15.79
CA HIS A 7 -6.83 23.13 -15.98
C HIS A 7 -6.88 22.35 -14.65
N ARG A 8 -7.89 22.62 -13.86
CA ARG A 8 -8.25 21.78 -12.71
C ARG A 8 -9.05 20.59 -13.23
N ASN A 9 -8.50 19.42 -12.97
CA ASN A 9 -9.05 18.08 -13.18
C ASN A 9 -10.55 18.06 -13.58
N ARG A 10 -10.82 18.02 -14.88
CA ARG A 10 -12.18 17.98 -15.46
C ARG A 10 -13.09 16.92 -14.81
N ASN A 11 -12.52 15.81 -14.33
CA ASN A 11 -13.29 14.71 -13.77
C ASN A 11 -13.68 14.90 -12.28
N ALA A 12 -13.16 15.90 -11.59
CA ALA A 12 -13.53 16.18 -10.19
C ALA A 12 -14.68 17.19 -10.07
N GLU A 13 -14.90 17.98 -11.13
CA GLU A 13 -15.88 19.09 -11.15
C GLU A 13 -17.01 18.90 -12.15
N VAL A 14 -16.91 17.90 -13.03
CA VAL A 14 -17.96 17.67 -14.03
C VAL A 14 -19.12 16.92 -13.36
N ASP A 15 -20.11 17.71 -13.07
CA ASP A 15 -21.46 17.29 -12.78
C ASP A 15 -22.05 16.60 -14.03
N PHE A 16 -22.03 15.26 -14.03
CA PHE A 16 -22.63 14.51 -15.11
C PHE A 16 -24.12 14.37 -14.84
N LYS A 17 -24.95 15.16 -15.51
CA LYS A 17 -26.40 15.24 -15.34
C LYS A 17 -26.87 15.68 -13.94
N GLY A 18 -26.14 16.57 -13.31
CA GLY A 18 -26.51 17.09 -11.99
C GLY A 18 -25.98 16.27 -10.81
N GLU A 19 -25.21 15.16 -11.03
CA GLU A 19 -24.75 14.30 -9.95
C GLU A 19 -23.24 14.21 -9.83
N LYS A 20 -22.70 14.44 -8.63
CA LYS A 20 -21.28 14.26 -8.33
C LYS A 20 -20.93 12.77 -8.33
N ARG A 21 -20.04 12.35 -9.23
CA ARG A 21 -19.59 10.96 -9.31
C ARG A 21 -18.71 10.59 -8.11
N THR A 22 -19.17 9.62 -7.35
CA THR A 22 -18.43 9.02 -6.23
C THR A 22 -18.50 7.50 -6.31
N ASN A 23 -17.67 6.79 -5.56
CA ASN A 23 -17.75 5.33 -5.46
C ASN A 23 -19.05 4.83 -4.80
N ALA A 24 -19.80 5.70 -4.14
CA ALA A 24 -21.10 5.38 -3.57
C ALA A 24 -22.24 5.46 -4.61
N THR A 25 -22.08 6.34 -5.60
CA THR A 25 -23.12 6.61 -6.61
C THR A 25 -22.85 5.95 -7.96
N HIS A 26 -21.57 5.66 -8.28
CA HIS A 26 -21.14 5.12 -9.58
C HIS A 26 -20.18 3.94 -9.39
N ALA A 27 -20.38 2.89 -10.17
CA ALA A 27 -19.49 1.76 -10.29
C ALA A 27 -19.03 1.60 -11.74
N SER A 28 -17.87 0.97 -11.95
CA SER A 28 -17.42 0.59 -13.28
C SER A 28 -18.35 -0.48 -13.86
N VAL A 29 -18.86 -0.27 -15.06
CA VAL A 29 -19.64 -1.28 -15.77
C VAL A 29 -18.78 -2.48 -16.16
N THR A 30 -17.50 -2.25 -16.44
CA THR A 30 -16.56 -3.29 -16.88
C THR A 30 -16.05 -4.13 -15.71
N ASP A 31 -15.79 -3.50 -14.57
CA ASP A 31 -15.31 -4.15 -13.34
C ASP A 31 -15.90 -3.45 -12.11
N PRO A 32 -17.04 -3.93 -11.60
CA PRO A 32 -17.72 -3.31 -10.45
C PRO A 32 -16.91 -3.30 -9.16
N ASP A 33 -15.87 -4.13 -9.05
CA ASP A 33 -14.98 -4.16 -7.89
C ASP A 33 -13.92 -3.08 -7.92
N ALA A 34 -13.57 -2.56 -9.10
CA ALA A 34 -12.63 -1.45 -9.22
C ALA A 34 -13.21 -0.16 -8.62
N ARG A 35 -12.40 0.57 -7.88
CA ARG A 35 -12.79 1.81 -7.22
C ARG A 35 -12.03 2.99 -7.78
N LEU A 36 -12.73 4.11 -7.90
CA LEU A 36 -12.12 5.38 -8.25
C LEU A 36 -11.26 5.86 -7.08
N TYR A 37 -9.97 5.98 -7.33
CA TYR A 37 -8.99 6.39 -6.30
C TYR A 37 -8.07 7.49 -6.82
N LYS A 38 -7.77 8.44 -5.95
CA LYS A 38 -6.88 9.56 -6.19
C LYS A 38 -5.70 9.51 -5.23
N LYS A 39 -4.51 9.25 -5.74
CA LYS A 39 -3.31 9.08 -4.91
C LYS A 39 -2.88 10.38 -4.21
N SER A 40 -3.02 11.52 -4.89
CA SER A 40 -2.65 12.83 -4.34
C SER A 40 -3.52 13.93 -4.93
N PRO A 41 -3.60 15.11 -4.29
CA PRO A 41 -4.44 16.21 -4.78
C PRO A 41 -4.17 16.63 -6.23
N GLY A 42 -2.93 16.52 -6.69
CA GLY A 42 -2.52 16.92 -8.06
C GLY A 42 -2.70 15.83 -9.14
N THR A 43 -3.06 14.59 -8.76
CA THR A 43 -3.21 13.48 -9.73
C THR A 43 -4.65 13.28 -10.15
N GLY A 44 -4.87 12.76 -11.37
CA GLY A 44 -6.19 12.29 -11.80
C GLY A 44 -6.66 11.09 -10.95
N ALA A 45 -7.97 10.96 -10.77
CA ALA A 45 -8.53 9.74 -10.20
C ALA A 45 -8.56 8.65 -11.27
N VAL A 46 -8.21 7.42 -10.89
CA VAL A 46 -8.22 6.24 -11.75
C VAL A 46 -9.03 5.12 -11.13
N LEU A 47 -9.67 4.31 -11.94
CA LEU A 47 -10.29 3.07 -11.50
C LEU A 47 -9.17 2.05 -11.24
N CYS A 48 -9.05 1.59 -10.01
CA CYS A 48 -7.95 0.70 -9.63
C CYS A 48 -8.30 -0.19 -8.44
N PHE A 49 -7.43 -1.15 -8.22
CA PHE A 49 -7.27 -1.89 -6.98
C PHE A 49 -6.03 -1.39 -6.25
N MET A 50 -5.91 -1.72 -4.99
CA MET A 50 -4.76 -1.38 -4.16
C MET A 50 -4.01 -2.64 -3.77
N GLY A 51 -2.78 -2.79 -4.28
CA GLY A 51 -1.89 -3.89 -3.93
C GLY A 51 -1.12 -3.59 -2.65
N HIS A 52 -0.95 -4.60 -1.81
CA HIS A 52 -0.25 -4.55 -0.54
C HIS A 52 0.80 -5.64 -0.48
N ALA A 53 1.97 -5.34 0.09
CA ALA A 53 3.03 -6.32 0.27
C ALA A 53 3.68 -6.15 1.64
N LEU A 54 4.00 -7.26 2.28
CA LEU A 54 4.83 -7.33 3.47
C LEU A 54 6.16 -7.95 3.06
N LEU A 55 7.27 -7.23 3.33
CA LEU A 55 8.62 -7.68 3.01
C LEU A 55 9.40 -8.01 4.29
N GLU A 56 10.22 -9.05 4.22
CA GLU A 56 11.30 -9.19 5.19
C GLU A 56 12.42 -8.18 4.87
N ASN A 57 13.07 -7.68 5.91
CA ASN A 57 13.90 -6.49 5.81
C ASN A 57 15.36 -6.78 5.41
N GLY A 58 15.82 -8.03 5.51
CA GLY A 58 17.19 -8.44 5.19
C GLY A 58 17.42 -8.46 3.68
N HIS A 59 16.74 -9.34 2.98
CA HIS A 59 16.92 -9.62 1.56
C HIS A 59 15.84 -8.99 0.68
N GLY A 60 14.75 -8.48 1.27
CA GLY A 60 13.65 -7.83 0.57
C GLY A 60 12.72 -8.81 -0.14
N PHE A 61 12.59 -10.04 0.37
CA PHE A 61 11.57 -10.98 -0.10
C PHE A 61 10.18 -10.56 0.34
N VAL A 62 9.23 -10.66 -0.55
CA VAL A 62 7.81 -10.51 -0.22
C VAL A 62 7.35 -11.77 0.53
N VAL A 63 7.03 -11.62 1.80
CA VAL A 63 6.54 -12.72 2.65
C VAL A 63 5.03 -12.85 2.62
N GLN A 64 4.33 -11.74 2.31
CA GLN A 64 2.89 -11.75 2.06
C GLN A 64 2.52 -10.70 1.01
N GLY A 65 1.59 -11.05 0.13
CA GLY A 65 0.92 -10.14 -0.78
C GLY A 65 -0.58 -10.16 -0.54
N ASP A 66 -1.23 -9.03 -0.75
CA ASP A 66 -2.68 -8.89 -0.72
C ASP A 66 -3.13 -7.82 -1.70
N LEU A 67 -4.40 -7.84 -2.07
CA LEU A 67 -5.00 -6.83 -2.94
C LEU A 67 -6.42 -6.55 -2.47
N THR A 68 -6.75 -5.27 -2.36
CA THR A 68 -8.07 -4.82 -1.92
C THR A 68 -8.68 -3.84 -2.91
N GLN A 69 -9.96 -3.57 -2.73
CA GLN A 69 -10.55 -2.37 -3.31
C GLN A 69 -9.84 -1.14 -2.76
N ALA A 70 -9.67 -0.12 -3.60
CA ALA A 70 -8.97 1.09 -3.21
C ALA A 70 -9.84 1.98 -2.30
N ASP A 71 -9.33 2.29 -1.11
CA ASP A 71 -9.89 3.29 -0.21
C ASP A 71 -8.79 3.95 0.65
N GLY A 72 -9.12 5.03 1.36
CA GLY A 72 -8.14 5.79 2.15
C GLY A 72 -7.60 5.08 3.40
N HIS A 73 -8.15 3.92 3.77
CA HIS A 73 -7.76 3.14 4.95
C HIS A 73 -7.26 1.73 4.60
N ALA A 74 -7.35 1.34 3.33
CA ALA A 74 -7.03 -0.01 2.86
C ALA A 74 -5.61 -0.45 3.23
N GLU A 75 -4.63 0.43 3.10
CA GLU A 75 -3.22 0.14 3.38
C GLU A 75 -3.01 -0.30 4.83
N ARG A 76 -3.56 0.44 5.81
CA ARG A 76 -3.40 0.13 7.23
C ARG A 76 -4.13 -1.15 7.63
N ARG A 77 -5.37 -1.36 7.12
CA ARG A 77 -6.11 -2.61 7.34
C ARG A 77 -5.37 -3.82 6.76
N ALA A 78 -4.90 -3.71 5.52
CA ALA A 78 -4.16 -4.78 4.88
C ALA A 78 -2.85 -5.11 5.61
N ALA A 79 -2.11 -4.09 6.09
CA ALA A 79 -0.89 -4.29 6.85
C ALA A 79 -1.16 -5.10 8.14
N LEU A 80 -2.18 -4.74 8.92
CA LEU A 80 -2.57 -5.49 10.13
C LEU A 80 -2.98 -6.91 9.79
N ASN A 81 -3.81 -7.11 8.78
CA ASN A 81 -4.24 -8.44 8.35
C ASN A 81 -3.06 -9.32 7.89
N MET A 82 -2.11 -8.75 7.15
CA MET A 82 -0.91 -9.48 6.73
C MET A 82 -0.01 -9.84 7.92
N ILE A 83 0.13 -8.95 8.90
CA ILE A 83 0.88 -9.22 10.13
C ILE A 83 0.24 -10.37 10.92
N HIS A 84 -1.08 -10.33 11.12
CA HIS A 84 -1.80 -11.40 11.81
C HIS A 84 -1.68 -12.75 11.10
N ARG A 85 -1.73 -12.77 9.77
CA ARG A 85 -1.52 -13.99 8.99
C ARG A 85 -0.08 -14.49 9.02
N HIS A 86 0.90 -13.55 9.08
CA HIS A 86 2.32 -13.90 9.10
C HIS A 86 2.75 -14.51 10.43
N SER A 87 2.20 -14.04 11.53
CA SER A 87 2.57 -14.46 12.87
C SER A 87 1.35 -14.64 13.79
N PRO A 88 0.46 -15.60 13.45
CA PRO A 88 -0.76 -15.80 14.22
C PRO A 88 -0.45 -16.26 15.64
N GLY A 89 -0.95 -15.50 16.63
CA GLY A 89 -0.78 -15.84 18.06
C GLY A 89 0.66 -15.82 18.58
N SER A 90 1.62 -15.33 17.80
CA SER A 90 3.01 -15.28 18.21
C SER A 90 3.25 -14.15 19.23
N THR A 91 3.93 -14.48 20.33
CA THR A 91 4.46 -13.51 21.30
C THR A 91 5.83 -12.97 20.90
N ARG A 92 6.44 -13.49 19.85
CA ARG A 92 7.72 -13.01 19.33
C ARG A 92 7.56 -11.56 18.86
N ARG A 93 8.36 -10.67 19.43
CA ARG A 93 8.36 -9.27 19.05
C ARG A 93 8.87 -9.10 17.61
N LEU A 94 8.03 -8.55 16.76
CA LEU A 94 8.37 -8.13 15.41
C LEU A 94 8.59 -6.62 15.35
N THR A 95 9.19 -6.16 14.26
CA THR A 95 9.35 -4.73 13.94
C THR A 95 8.78 -4.47 12.57
N LEU A 96 7.92 -3.48 12.42
CA LEU A 96 7.34 -3.06 11.15
C LEU A 96 7.88 -1.70 10.73
N GLY A 97 8.66 -1.64 9.65
CA GLY A 97 9.03 -0.39 8.97
C GLY A 97 7.92 0.05 8.02
N ALA A 98 7.43 1.27 8.17
CA ALA A 98 6.41 1.83 7.29
C ALA A 98 6.61 3.34 7.07
N ASP A 99 5.95 3.89 6.05
CA ASP A 99 6.02 5.31 5.74
C ASP A 99 5.14 6.17 6.67
N MET A 100 5.20 7.49 6.45
CA MET A 100 4.48 8.47 7.26
C MET A 100 2.95 8.36 7.13
N GLY A 101 2.43 7.76 6.07
CA GLY A 101 1.01 7.51 5.89
C GLY A 101 0.43 6.54 6.93
N TYR A 102 1.29 5.70 7.52
CA TYR A 102 0.93 4.77 8.58
C TYR A 102 1.01 5.36 9.99
N ASP A 103 1.49 6.60 10.16
CA ASP A 103 1.53 7.27 11.45
C ASP A 103 0.13 7.76 11.87
N ALA A 104 -0.65 6.85 12.42
CA ALA A 104 -1.98 7.06 12.95
C ALA A 104 -2.11 6.36 14.31
N ALA A 105 -2.69 7.05 15.29
CA ALA A 105 -2.73 6.59 16.68
C ALA A 105 -3.34 5.19 16.83
N GLY A 106 -4.48 4.94 16.18
CA GLY A 106 -5.12 3.62 16.19
C GLY A 106 -4.22 2.53 15.62
N PHE A 107 -3.65 2.74 14.44
CA PHE A 107 -2.75 1.76 13.81
C PHE A 107 -1.52 1.45 14.66
N VAL A 108 -0.91 2.47 15.26
CA VAL A 108 0.24 2.31 16.17
C VAL A 108 -0.15 1.54 17.44
N ALA A 109 -1.35 1.77 17.98
CA ALA A 109 -1.89 1.03 19.12
C ALA A 109 -2.12 -0.45 18.75
N ASP A 110 -2.76 -0.71 17.61
CA ASP A 110 -3.05 -2.07 17.11
C ASP A 110 -1.75 -2.87 16.90
N LEU A 111 -0.71 -2.25 16.31
CA LEU A 111 0.61 -2.88 16.17
C LEU A 111 1.21 -3.27 17.51
N ARG A 112 1.15 -2.38 18.51
CA ARG A 112 1.67 -2.66 19.85
C ARG A 112 0.92 -3.80 20.54
N GLN A 113 -0.41 -3.87 20.36
CA GLN A 113 -1.23 -4.98 20.86
C GLN A 113 -0.85 -6.31 20.18
N ALA A 114 -0.50 -6.26 18.89
CA ALA A 114 -0.01 -7.43 18.14
C ALA A 114 1.47 -7.77 18.42
N CYS A 115 2.09 -7.25 19.48
CA CYS A 115 3.51 -7.42 19.81
C CYS A 115 4.47 -6.91 18.71
N VAL A 116 4.03 -5.95 17.89
CA VAL A 116 4.83 -5.37 16.81
C VAL A 116 5.34 -3.98 17.20
N THR A 117 6.65 -3.77 17.11
CA THR A 117 7.27 -2.46 17.32
C THR A 117 7.08 -1.60 16.07
N PRO A 118 6.39 -0.44 16.17
CA PRO A 118 6.06 0.38 15.02
C PRO A 118 7.23 1.29 14.61
N HIS A 119 8.10 0.86 13.72
CA HIS A 119 9.13 1.70 13.11
C HIS A 119 8.54 2.53 11.95
N VAL A 120 7.43 3.20 12.21
CA VAL A 120 6.75 4.08 11.23
C VAL A 120 7.44 5.44 11.17
N ALA A 121 7.57 6.01 9.98
CA ALA A 121 8.14 7.35 9.82
C ALA A 121 7.22 8.39 10.48
N GLN A 122 7.81 9.25 11.33
CA GLN A 122 7.06 10.26 12.07
C GLN A 122 6.49 11.36 11.17
N LYS A 123 5.28 11.80 11.48
CA LYS A 123 4.75 13.07 11.01
C LYS A 123 5.44 14.23 11.71
N SER A 124 5.50 15.37 11.03
CA SER A 124 6.05 16.61 11.63
C SER A 124 5.21 17.15 12.78
N ARG A 125 3.90 16.84 12.79
CA ARG A 125 2.96 17.24 13.85
C ARG A 125 2.01 16.09 14.17
N TYR A 126 1.63 15.97 15.44
CA TYR A 126 0.67 14.97 15.93
C TYR A 126 1.05 13.52 15.61
N SER A 127 2.36 13.20 15.65
CA SER A 127 2.84 11.84 15.47
C SER A 127 2.44 10.94 16.64
N ALA A 128 2.00 9.72 16.35
CA ALA A 128 1.80 8.67 17.33
C ALA A 128 3.10 7.91 17.65
N ILE A 129 4.17 8.17 16.91
CA ILE A 129 5.50 7.61 17.13
C ILE A 129 6.28 8.55 18.05
N ASP A 130 6.80 8.00 19.14
CA ASP A 130 7.47 8.75 20.19
C ASP A 130 8.89 8.20 20.48
N GLY A 131 9.57 8.81 21.46
CA GLY A 131 10.92 8.43 21.88
C GLY A 131 11.06 6.97 22.33
N ARG A 132 9.97 6.26 22.72
CA ARG A 132 10.02 4.83 23.01
C ARG A 132 10.45 4.00 21.80
N THR A 133 10.21 4.51 20.60
CA THR A 133 10.57 3.87 19.33
C THR A 133 11.82 4.51 18.72
N THR A 134 11.84 5.83 18.59
CA THR A 134 12.85 6.55 17.78
C THR A 134 14.24 6.56 18.38
N ARG A 135 14.37 6.43 19.72
CA ARG A 135 15.67 6.38 20.41
C ARG A 135 16.52 5.14 20.10
N HIS A 136 15.92 4.09 19.53
CA HIS A 136 16.62 2.85 19.23
C HIS A 136 17.30 2.91 17.87
N ALA A 137 18.55 2.46 17.78
CA ALA A 137 19.32 2.40 16.52
C ALA A 137 18.59 1.62 15.41
N GLY A 138 17.85 0.57 15.79
CA GLY A 138 17.01 -0.20 14.86
C GLY A 138 15.94 0.61 14.15
N TYR A 139 15.48 1.72 14.74
CA TYR A 139 14.51 2.60 14.06
C TYR A 139 15.13 3.26 12.82
N ALA A 140 16.32 3.86 12.94
CA ALA A 140 17.01 4.48 11.81
C ALA A 140 17.31 3.46 10.70
N LEU A 141 17.73 2.24 11.08
CA LEU A 141 17.96 1.15 10.16
C LEU A 141 16.68 0.74 9.41
N SER A 142 15.56 0.60 10.12
CA SER A 142 14.26 0.30 9.51
C SER A 142 13.83 1.40 8.54
N GLN A 143 14.05 2.67 8.88
CA GLN A 143 13.72 3.78 7.98
C GLN A 143 14.57 3.76 6.70
N LYS A 144 15.82 3.35 6.78
CA LYS A 144 16.69 3.17 5.61
C LYS A 144 16.19 2.02 4.72
N HIS A 145 15.82 0.89 5.32
CA HIS A 145 15.48 -0.34 4.58
C HIS A 145 14.03 -0.34 4.05
N ARG A 146 13.12 0.42 4.64
CA ARG A 146 11.70 0.43 4.20
C ARG A 146 11.51 0.74 2.71
N LYS A 147 12.45 1.46 2.10
CA LYS A 147 12.42 1.77 0.66
C LYS A 147 12.50 0.54 -0.25
N LYS A 148 13.00 -0.59 0.26
CA LYS A 148 13.02 -1.86 -0.49
C LYS A 148 11.62 -2.30 -0.95
N ILE A 149 10.54 -1.84 -0.28
CA ILE A 149 9.16 -2.11 -0.71
C ILE A 149 8.83 -1.59 -2.11
N GLU A 150 9.55 -0.57 -2.59
CA GLU A 150 9.33 0.00 -3.91
C GLU A 150 9.78 -0.94 -5.04
N GLU A 151 10.80 -1.79 -4.79
CA GLU A 151 11.37 -2.70 -5.79
C GLU A 151 10.34 -3.71 -6.33
N PRO A 152 9.65 -4.53 -5.49
CA PRO A 152 8.66 -5.48 -6.00
C PRO A 152 7.47 -4.80 -6.67
N PHE A 153 7.04 -3.62 -6.23
CA PHE A 153 5.99 -2.86 -6.90
C PHE A 153 6.46 -2.30 -8.26
N GLY A 154 7.70 -1.83 -8.35
CA GLY A 154 8.30 -1.41 -9.62
C GLY A 154 8.37 -2.58 -10.60
N TRP A 155 8.92 -3.71 -10.15
CA TRP A 155 9.00 -4.94 -10.94
C TRP A 155 7.64 -5.46 -11.37
N ALA A 156 6.66 -5.45 -10.48
CA ALA A 156 5.30 -5.87 -10.78
C ALA A 156 4.67 -5.03 -11.89
N LYS A 157 4.91 -3.72 -11.91
CA LYS A 157 4.37 -2.82 -12.94
C LYS A 157 5.05 -2.99 -14.29
N THR A 158 6.36 -3.21 -14.31
CA THR A 158 7.16 -3.30 -15.55
C THR A 158 7.18 -4.72 -16.09
N VAL A 159 7.76 -5.66 -15.37
CA VAL A 159 7.94 -7.06 -15.79
C VAL A 159 6.67 -7.88 -15.55
N GLY A 160 6.01 -7.68 -14.40
CA GLY A 160 4.83 -8.44 -13.99
C GLY A 160 3.53 -8.04 -14.72
N GLY A 161 3.53 -6.98 -15.52
CA GLY A 161 2.37 -6.52 -16.27
C GLY A 161 1.19 -6.03 -15.39
N MET A 162 1.49 -5.59 -14.14
CA MET A 162 0.46 -5.15 -13.19
C MET A 162 0.15 -3.66 -13.26
N ALA A 163 0.77 -2.91 -14.18
CA ALA A 163 0.42 -1.49 -14.41
C ALA A 163 -1.02 -1.35 -14.90
N GLN A 164 -1.46 -2.29 -15.74
CA GLN A 164 -2.85 -2.47 -16.16
C GLN A 164 -3.15 -3.97 -16.11
N THR A 165 -4.26 -4.36 -15.48
CA THR A 165 -4.68 -5.76 -15.45
C THR A 165 -5.76 -6.04 -16.47
N MET A 166 -5.67 -7.21 -17.15
CA MET A 166 -6.74 -7.74 -17.98
C MET A 166 -7.80 -8.53 -17.18
N TYR A 167 -7.46 -8.88 -15.93
CA TYR A 167 -8.37 -9.61 -15.05
C TYR A 167 -9.37 -8.65 -14.42
N ARG A 168 -10.57 -9.15 -14.13
CA ARG A 168 -11.66 -8.44 -13.49
C ARG A 168 -12.07 -9.12 -12.21
N GLY A 169 -12.53 -8.32 -11.25
CA GLY A 169 -12.90 -8.76 -9.91
C GLY A 169 -11.71 -8.91 -8.98
N VAL A 170 -11.92 -8.50 -7.72
CA VAL A 170 -10.86 -8.40 -6.70
C VAL A 170 -10.12 -9.72 -6.51
N GLU A 171 -10.79 -10.87 -6.52
CA GLU A 171 -10.17 -12.16 -6.26
C GLU A 171 -9.21 -12.61 -7.37
N ARG A 172 -9.59 -12.43 -8.63
CA ARG A 172 -8.72 -12.77 -9.76
C ARG A 172 -7.51 -11.86 -9.85
N VAL A 173 -7.71 -10.55 -9.61
CA VAL A 173 -6.62 -9.58 -9.61
C VAL A 173 -5.70 -9.83 -8.40
N ARG A 174 -6.24 -10.20 -7.24
CA ARG A 174 -5.47 -10.60 -6.05
C ARG A 174 -4.59 -11.81 -6.34
N SER A 175 -5.17 -12.87 -6.90
CA SER A 175 -4.42 -14.07 -7.27
C SER A 175 -3.28 -13.75 -8.23
N ARG A 176 -3.53 -12.94 -9.26
CA ARG A 176 -2.49 -12.48 -10.18
C ARG A 176 -1.40 -11.66 -9.47
N PHE A 177 -1.80 -10.77 -8.57
CA PHE A 177 -0.85 -9.96 -7.79
C PHE A 177 0.05 -10.83 -6.91
N ILE A 178 -0.52 -11.80 -6.18
CA ILE A 178 0.25 -12.72 -5.34
C ILE A 178 1.23 -13.54 -6.17
N LEU A 179 0.81 -14.08 -7.32
CA LEU A 179 1.70 -14.80 -8.24
C LEU A 179 2.83 -13.88 -8.75
N THR A 180 2.52 -12.64 -9.04
CA THR A 180 3.54 -11.65 -9.46
C THR A 180 4.56 -11.39 -8.35
N MET A 181 4.13 -11.28 -7.09
CA MET A 181 5.04 -11.13 -5.95
C MET A 181 5.92 -12.39 -5.77
N ALA A 182 5.36 -13.59 -5.91
CA ALA A 182 6.12 -14.83 -5.88
C ALA A 182 7.14 -14.92 -7.03
N ALA A 183 6.76 -14.54 -8.24
CA ALA A 183 7.68 -14.49 -9.38
C ALA A 183 8.81 -13.47 -9.15
N ASN A 184 8.53 -12.31 -8.57
CA ASN A 184 9.57 -11.35 -8.17
C ASN A 184 10.57 -11.97 -7.18
N ASN A 185 10.09 -12.72 -6.18
CA ASN A 185 10.96 -13.43 -5.26
C ASN A 185 11.88 -14.42 -5.99
N LEU A 186 11.30 -15.24 -6.88
CA LEU A 186 12.07 -16.21 -7.67
C LEU A 186 13.12 -15.53 -8.56
N ALA A 187 12.79 -14.43 -9.22
CA ALA A 187 13.70 -13.67 -10.06
C ALA A 187 14.89 -13.06 -9.28
N ARG A 188 14.75 -12.90 -7.95
CA ARG A 188 15.81 -12.39 -7.07
C ARG A 188 16.79 -13.46 -6.60
N LEU A 189 16.35 -14.73 -6.57
CA LEU A 189 17.15 -15.84 -6.00
C LEU A 189 18.54 -15.97 -6.61
N PRO A 190 18.75 -15.97 -7.95
CA PRO A 190 20.10 -16.13 -8.52
C PRO A 190 21.09 -15.11 -7.96
N ARG A 191 20.69 -13.82 -7.93
CA ARG A 191 21.54 -12.75 -7.41
C ARG A 191 21.87 -12.93 -5.92
N LEU A 192 20.96 -13.48 -5.13
CA LEU A 192 21.18 -13.68 -3.69
C LEU A 192 22.00 -14.93 -3.39
N LEU A 193 21.99 -15.91 -4.29
CA LEU A 193 22.77 -17.14 -4.20
C LEU A 193 24.16 -17.01 -4.82
N GLY A 194 24.49 -15.84 -5.39
CA GLY A 194 25.79 -15.61 -6.04
C GLY A 194 25.92 -16.24 -7.42
N ALA A 195 24.79 -16.56 -8.06
CA ALA A 195 24.75 -17.11 -9.42
C ALA A 195 24.60 -16.01 -10.48
#